data_1658dcc874ccb8fae9c45a7405608b4b
#
_entry.id   1658dcc874ccb8fae9c45a7405608b4b
#
_cell.length_a   1.000
_cell.length_b   1.000
_cell.length_c   1.000
_cell.angle_alpha   90.00
_cell.angle_beta   90.00
_cell.angle_gamma   90.00
#
_symmetry.space_group_name_H-M   'P 1'
#
loop_
_entity.id
_entity.type
_entity.pdbx_description
1 polymer ?
#
loop_
_entity_poly.entity_id
_entity_poly.type
_entity_poly.pdbx_seq_one_letter_code
_entity_poly.pdbx_strand_id
1 'polypeptide(L)'
;MMSLAGLAVYCVLLNTPVREQEFRIAPMWRRAAAFAVDFWFGIFTLGALSGFVHVLLETSRTGKFQWQYHRDYLVATDGVSFVLVFAGLAALVAYFLLPLMKRGQTVGCWIFKLATVNLDGYVIYMPFSTGMRRLFAEFRGVCSPLRTFRKRDEQGRTFYDIESGFTVVRY
;
A
#
# COMPACT_ATOMS: atom_id res chain seq x y z
N MET A 1 -12.21 -15.55 -4.48
CA MET A 1 -10.96 -16.27 -4.13
C MET A 1 -9.72 -15.39 -4.05
N MET A 2 -9.53 -14.38 -4.94
CA MET A 2 -8.35 -13.51 -4.90
C MET A 2 -8.20 -12.67 -3.62
N SER A 3 -9.28 -12.25 -2.98
CA SER A 3 -9.23 -11.44 -1.74
C SER A 3 -8.68 -12.19 -0.53
N LEU A 4 -9.02 -13.47 -0.36
CA LEU A 4 -8.48 -14.30 0.73
C LEU A 4 -7.00 -14.61 0.51
N ALA A 5 -6.60 -14.87 -0.74
CA ALA A 5 -5.19 -15.03 -1.09
C ALA A 5 -4.40 -13.75 -0.82
N GLY A 6 -4.96 -12.58 -1.14
CA GLY A 6 -4.35 -11.30 -0.86
C GLY A 6 -4.13 -11.07 0.64
N LEU A 7 -5.13 -11.38 1.46
CA LEU A 7 -5.00 -11.30 2.93
C LEU A 7 -3.96 -12.28 3.47
N ALA A 8 -3.91 -13.51 2.94
CA ALA A 8 -2.92 -14.50 3.34
C ALA A 8 -1.48 -14.01 3.04
N VAL A 9 -1.24 -13.50 1.82
CA VAL A 9 0.06 -12.91 1.45
C VAL A 9 0.41 -11.75 2.38
N TYR A 10 -0.55 -10.90 2.71
CA TYR A 10 -0.35 -9.79 3.63
C TYR A 10 0.01 -10.25 5.05
N CYS A 11 -0.66 -11.28 5.56
CA CYS A 11 -0.34 -11.88 6.87
C CYS A 11 1.05 -12.52 6.88
N VAL A 12 1.42 -13.25 5.80
CA VAL A 12 2.76 -13.82 5.67
C VAL A 12 3.81 -12.72 5.65
N LEU A 13 3.59 -11.66 4.89
CA LEU A 13 4.49 -10.51 4.84
C LEU A 13 4.69 -9.92 6.25
N LEU A 14 3.61 -9.71 7.00
CA LEU A 14 3.70 -9.13 8.35
C LEU A 14 4.48 -10.02 9.33
N ASN A 15 4.63 -11.30 9.07
CA ASN A 15 5.31 -12.27 9.93
C ASN A 15 6.72 -12.68 9.47
N THR A 16 7.15 -12.29 8.26
CA THR A 16 8.47 -12.65 7.73
C THR A 16 9.53 -11.61 8.15
N PRO A 17 10.61 -11.98 8.83
CA PRO A 17 11.65 -11.02 9.23
C PRO A 17 12.42 -10.48 8.01
N VAL A 18 12.78 -9.21 8.05
CA VAL A 18 13.71 -8.62 7.09
C VAL A 18 15.12 -9.10 7.45
N ARG A 19 15.78 -9.75 6.51
CA ARG A 19 17.15 -10.24 6.72
C ARG A 19 18.13 -9.06 6.55
N GLU A 20 18.93 -8.81 7.57
CA GLU A 20 19.99 -7.82 7.48
C GLU A 20 21.06 -8.29 6.49
N GLN A 21 21.27 -7.52 5.44
CA GLN A 21 22.28 -7.72 4.40
C GLN A 21 22.89 -6.36 4.05
N GLU A 22 23.95 -6.35 3.25
CA GLU A 22 24.48 -5.11 2.69
C GLU A 22 23.42 -4.36 1.89
N PHE A 23 23.03 -3.20 2.40
CA PHE A 23 22.01 -2.38 1.79
C PHE A 23 22.61 -1.49 0.69
N ARG A 24 22.07 -1.63 -0.52
CA ARG A 24 22.36 -0.71 -1.64
C ARG A 24 21.11 0.09 -1.96
N ILE A 25 21.28 1.38 -2.23
CA ILE A 25 20.14 2.23 -2.62
C ILE A 25 19.45 1.65 -3.85
N ALA A 26 18.13 1.51 -3.75
CA ALA A 26 17.33 0.88 -4.79
C ALA A 26 17.20 1.80 -6.01
N PRO A 27 17.38 1.27 -7.23
CA PRO A 27 17.15 2.04 -8.44
C PRO A 27 15.68 2.41 -8.57
N MET A 28 15.41 3.60 -9.16
CA MET A 28 14.04 4.17 -9.24
C MET A 28 13.03 3.27 -9.93
N TRP A 29 13.43 2.57 -11.00
CA TRP A 29 12.51 1.70 -11.71
C TRP A 29 11.95 0.57 -10.82
N ARG A 30 12.79 0.00 -9.91
CA ARG A 30 12.34 -1.01 -8.95
C ARG A 30 11.36 -0.44 -7.94
N ARG A 31 11.61 0.79 -7.46
CA ARG A 31 10.70 1.49 -6.54
C ARG A 31 9.36 1.76 -7.23
N ALA A 32 9.39 2.23 -8.48
CA ALA A 32 8.18 2.47 -9.27
C ALA A 32 7.41 1.16 -9.54
N ALA A 33 8.12 0.07 -9.89
CA ALA A 33 7.51 -1.23 -10.09
C ALA A 33 6.90 -1.78 -8.79
N ALA A 34 7.59 -1.67 -7.66
CA ALA A 34 7.06 -2.05 -6.36
C ALA A 34 5.79 -1.28 -6.01
N PHE A 35 5.80 0.04 -6.18
CA PHE A 35 4.62 0.87 -5.96
C PHE A 35 3.46 0.49 -6.89
N ALA A 36 3.71 0.22 -8.17
CA ALA A 36 2.68 -0.22 -9.12
C ALA A 36 2.05 -1.56 -8.68
N VAL A 37 2.86 -2.51 -8.24
CA VAL A 37 2.37 -3.79 -7.70
C VAL A 37 1.53 -3.56 -6.45
N ASP A 38 2.00 -2.74 -5.51
CA ASP A 38 1.26 -2.42 -4.30
C ASP A 38 -0.08 -1.75 -4.60
N PHE A 39 -0.08 -0.79 -5.52
CA PHE A 39 -1.28 -0.08 -5.92
C PHE A 39 -2.34 -1.03 -6.52
N TRP A 40 -1.95 -1.85 -7.48
CA TRP A 40 -2.84 -2.84 -8.09
C TRP A 40 -3.30 -3.89 -7.09
N PHE A 41 -2.37 -4.42 -6.29
CA PHE A 41 -2.69 -5.43 -5.28
C PHE A 41 -3.67 -4.89 -4.23
N GLY A 42 -3.46 -3.65 -3.77
CA GLY A 42 -4.35 -2.97 -2.84
C GLY A 42 -5.75 -2.77 -3.44
N ILE A 43 -5.84 -2.25 -4.67
CA ILE A 43 -7.12 -2.04 -5.36
C ILE A 43 -7.86 -3.35 -5.57
N PHE A 44 -7.21 -4.40 -6.09
CA PHE A 44 -7.86 -5.67 -6.35
C PHE A 44 -8.32 -6.35 -5.06
N THR A 45 -7.48 -6.35 -4.02
CA THR A 45 -7.83 -6.97 -2.74
C THR A 45 -9.00 -6.26 -2.07
N LEU A 46 -8.93 -4.94 -1.97
CA LEU A 46 -9.97 -4.14 -1.30
C LEU A 46 -11.23 -4.02 -2.16
N GLY A 47 -11.09 -3.95 -3.49
CA GLY A 47 -12.21 -3.95 -4.41
C GLY A 47 -13.01 -5.25 -4.34
N ALA A 48 -12.33 -6.40 -4.29
CA ALA A 48 -12.98 -7.69 -4.13
C ALA A 48 -13.66 -7.83 -2.76
N LEU A 49 -13.03 -7.35 -1.68
CA LEU A 49 -13.62 -7.33 -0.34
C LEU A 49 -14.86 -6.42 -0.28
N SER A 50 -14.77 -5.22 -0.85
CA SER A 50 -15.88 -4.29 -0.93
C SER A 50 -17.05 -4.88 -1.70
N GLY A 51 -16.80 -5.49 -2.87
CA GLY A 51 -17.81 -6.18 -3.67
C GLY A 51 -18.50 -7.30 -2.88
N PHE A 52 -17.72 -8.09 -2.15
CA PHE A 52 -18.28 -9.17 -1.30
C PHE A 52 -19.18 -8.62 -0.18
N VAL A 53 -18.77 -7.55 0.49
CA VAL A 53 -19.58 -6.88 1.52
C VAL A 53 -20.90 -6.37 0.92
N HIS A 54 -20.86 -5.76 -0.27
CA HIS A 54 -22.09 -5.31 -0.95
C HIS A 54 -23.03 -6.46 -1.26
N VAL A 55 -22.52 -7.60 -1.78
CA VAL A 55 -23.34 -8.80 -2.03
C VAL A 55 -23.98 -9.32 -0.75
N LEU A 56 -23.25 -9.34 0.37
CA LEU A 56 -23.82 -9.76 1.67
C LEU A 56 -24.90 -8.81 2.15
N LEU A 57 -24.72 -7.51 2.02
CA LEU A 57 -25.72 -6.51 2.40
C LEU A 57 -26.98 -6.63 1.54
N GLU A 58 -26.84 -6.80 0.23
CA GLU A 58 -27.95 -7.02 -0.68
C GLU A 58 -28.71 -8.31 -0.33
N THR A 59 -27.97 -9.40 -0.10
CA THR A 59 -28.54 -10.68 0.34
C THR A 59 -29.34 -10.53 1.65
N SER A 60 -28.81 -9.80 2.61
CA SER A 60 -29.48 -9.57 3.90
C SER A 60 -30.77 -8.76 3.76
N ARG A 61 -30.85 -7.86 2.78
CA ARG A 61 -32.04 -7.02 2.52
C ARG A 61 -33.10 -7.71 1.67
N THR A 62 -32.66 -8.50 0.68
CA THR A 62 -33.55 -9.12 -0.31
C THR A 62 -33.91 -10.57 -0.02
N GLY A 63 -33.15 -11.23 0.86
CA GLY A 63 -33.24 -12.66 1.14
C GLY A 63 -32.77 -13.56 -0.02
N LYS A 64 -32.26 -12.97 -1.10
CA LYS A 64 -31.83 -13.69 -2.30
C LYS A 64 -30.33 -13.46 -2.51
N PHE A 65 -29.54 -14.55 -2.47
CA PHE A 65 -28.12 -14.48 -2.80
C PHE A 65 -27.97 -14.40 -4.33
N GLN A 66 -27.40 -13.29 -4.81
CA GLN A 66 -27.06 -13.09 -6.22
C GLN A 66 -25.61 -12.62 -6.32
N TRP A 67 -24.81 -13.32 -7.13
CA TRP A 67 -23.43 -12.91 -7.42
C TRP A 67 -23.34 -11.66 -8.30
N GLN A 68 -24.42 -11.36 -9.02
CA GLN A 68 -24.48 -10.18 -9.88
C GLN A 68 -24.97 -8.99 -9.08
N TYR A 69 -24.11 -8.00 -9.05
CA TYR A 69 -24.31 -6.73 -8.45
C TYR A 69 -25.31 -5.90 -9.27
N HIS A 70 -26.47 -5.60 -8.72
CA HIS A 70 -27.44 -4.73 -9.36
C HIS A 70 -27.09 -3.27 -9.07
N ARG A 71 -26.64 -2.57 -10.11
CA ARG A 71 -26.19 -1.17 -10.07
C ARG A 71 -27.27 -0.20 -9.56
N ASP A 72 -28.52 -0.58 -9.68
CA ASP A 72 -29.68 0.25 -9.33
C ASP A 72 -29.79 0.50 -7.81
N TYR A 73 -29.24 -0.39 -6.99
CA TYR A 73 -29.22 -0.23 -5.54
C TYR A 73 -28.07 0.66 -5.02
N LEU A 74 -27.07 0.95 -5.85
CA LEU A 74 -25.95 1.83 -5.48
C LEU A 74 -26.27 3.31 -5.53
N VAL A 75 -27.31 3.68 -6.22
CA VAL A 75 -27.78 5.07 -6.30
C VAL A 75 -28.52 5.46 -5.01
N ALA A 76 -28.72 4.51 -4.12
CA ALA A 76 -29.28 4.81 -2.82
C ALA A 76 -28.31 5.71 -2.05
N THR A 77 -28.71 6.92 -1.89
CA THR A 77 -28.27 7.98 -0.97
C THR A 77 -28.22 7.53 0.50
N ASP A 78 -28.09 6.23 0.75
CA ASP A 78 -28.03 5.64 2.07
C ASP A 78 -26.65 5.89 2.66
N GLY A 79 -26.60 6.45 3.87
CA GLY A 79 -25.37 6.69 4.61
C GLY A 79 -24.43 5.49 4.73
N VAL A 80 -24.94 4.27 4.54
CA VAL A 80 -24.18 3.02 4.49
C VAL A 80 -23.18 3.01 3.34
N SER A 81 -23.54 3.49 2.15
CA SER A 81 -22.59 3.55 1.01
C SER A 81 -21.43 4.50 1.27
N PHE A 82 -21.69 5.64 1.90
CA PHE A 82 -20.63 6.56 2.32
C PHE A 82 -19.72 5.93 3.36
N VAL A 83 -20.28 5.27 4.37
CA VAL A 83 -19.48 4.58 5.41
C VAL A 83 -18.59 3.53 4.76
N LEU A 84 -19.09 2.74 3.81
CA LEU A 84 -18.28 1.72 3.11
C LEU A 84 -17.16 2.33 2.26
N VAL A 85 -17.39 3.46 1.60
CA VAL A 85 -16.35 4.17 0.84
C VAL A 85 -15.25 4.67 1.78
N PHE A 86 -15.61 5.32 2.88
CA PHE A 86 -14.63 5.80 3.85
C PHE A 86 -13.88 4.66 4.55
N ALA A 87 -14.60 3.58 4.89
CA ALA A 87 -13.97 2.37 5.44
C ALA A 87 -12.99 1.74 4.44
N GLY A 88 -13.34 1.69 3.16
CA GLY A 88 -12.47 1.22 2.09
C GLY A 88 -11.23 2.08 1.92
N LEU A 89 -11.37 3.41 1.95
CA LEU A 89 -10.23 4.34 1.91
C LEU A 89 -9.34 4.18 3.14
N ALA A 90 -9.92 4.08 4.33
CA ALA A 90 -9.16 3.85 5.55
C ALA A 90 -8.42 2.50 5.51
N ALA A 91 -9.06 1.45 5.01
CA ALA A 91 -8.43 0.15 4.81
C ALA A 91 -7.29 0.19 3.79
N LEU A 92 -7.43 0.97 2.70
CA LEU A 92 -6.37 1.18 1.72
C LEU A 92 -5.16 1.88 2.35
N VAL A 93 -5.39 2.94 3.10
CA VAL A 93 -4.34 3.64 3.83
C VAL A 93 -3.67 2.71 4.83
N ALA A 94 -4.43 1.94 5.60
CA ALA A 94 -3.91 0.96 6.54
C ALA A 94 -3.09 -0.14 5.84
N TYR A 95 -3.54 -0.60 4.67
CA TYR A 95 -2.82 -1.58 3.85
C TYR A 95 -1.39 -1.14 3.52
N PHE A 96 -1.19 0.13 3.18
CA PHE A 96 0.15 0.67 2.91
C PHE A 96 0.92 0.96 4.20
N LEU A 97 0.27 1.58 5.18
CA LEU A 97 0.95 2.07 6.38
C LEU A 97 1.40 0.95 7.33
N LEU A 98 0.54 -0.05 7.59
CA LEU A 98 0.85 -1.05 8.61
C LEU A 98 2.12 -1.85 8.33
N PRO A 99 2.36 -2.39 7.11
CA PRO A 99 3.60 -3.09 6.83
C PRO A 99 4.80 -2.14 6.73
N LEU A 100 4.58 -0.91 6.23
CA LEU A 100 5.63 0.12 6.20
C LEU A 100 6.09 0.49 7.61
N MET A 101 5.16 0.69 8.54
CA MET A 101 5.47 1.03 9.94
C MET A 101 6.12 -0.13 10.69
N LYS A 102 5.64 -1.35 10.51
CA LYS A 102 6.14 -2.52 11.26
C LYS A 102 7.44 -3.08 10.72
N ARG A 103 7.68 -2.99 9.42
CA ARG A 103 8.76 -3.72 8.74
C ARG A 103 9.53 -2.90 7.71
N GLY A 104 9.11 -1.67 7.44
CA GLY A 104 9.67 -0.88 6.36
C GLY A 104 9.45 -1.49 4.97
N GLN A 105 8.50 -2.42 4.82
CA GLN A 105 8.24 -3.13 3.55
C GLN A 105 6.75 -3.22 3.26
N THR A 106 6.38 -2.93 2.04
CA THR A 106 5.07 -3.25 1.46
C THR A 106 5.15 -4.57 0.68
N VAL A 107 4.02 -5.07 0.18
CA VAL A 107 3.98 -6.30 -0.64
C VAL A 107 4.85 -6.17 -1.89
N GLY A 108 4.76 -5.04 -2.60
CA GLY A 108 5.59 -4.76 -3.76
C GLY A 108 7.06 -4.64 -3.40
N CYS A 109 7.38 -3.97 -2.31
CA CYS A 109 8.75 -3.91 -1.80
C CYS A 109 9.30 -5.31 -1.51
N TRP A 110 8.52 -6.17 -0.89
CA TRP A 110 8.91 -7.55 -0.62
C TRP A 110 9.21 -8.33 -1.89
N ILE A 111 8.34 -8.25 -2.91
CA ILE A 111 8.52 -8.91 -4.21
C ILE A 111 9.82 -8.47 -4.89
N PHE A 112 10.13 -7.17 -4.84
CA PHE A 112 11.32 -6.59 -5.47
C PHE A 112 12.57 -6.60 -4.58
N LYS A 113 12.49 -7.24 -3.39
CA LYS A 113 13.58 -7.26 -2.38
C LYS A 113 14.04 -5.85 -2.01
N LEU A 114 13.07 -5.02 -1.65
CA LEU A 114 13.28 -3.64 -1.22
C LEU A 114 12.89 -3.50 0.25
N ALA A 115 13.59 -2.66 0.98
CA ALA A 115 13.23 -2.26 2.34
C ALA A 115 13.39 -0.75 2.51
N THR A 116 12.53 -0.16 3.33
CA THR A 116 12.67 1.23 3.75
C THR A 116 13.50 1.24 5.03
N VAL A 117 14.62 1.93 5.01
CA VAL A 117 15.52 2.08 6.14
C VAL A 117 15.67 3.56 6.48
N ASN A 118 16.08 3.89 7.70
CA ASN A 118 16.47 5.25 8.03
C ASN A 118 17.77 5.63 7.28
N LEU A 119 18.16 6.89 7.35
CA LEU A 119 19.40 7.37 6.68
C LEU A 119 20.66 6.74 7.26
N ASP A 120 20.61 6.17 8.46
CA ASP A 120 21.72 5.45 9.12
C ASP A 120 21.77 3.97 8.71
N GLY A 121 20.84 3.50 7.88
CA GLY A 121 20.84 2.13 7.35
C GLY A 121 20.09 1.09 8.19
N TYR A 122 19.35 1.50 9.22
CA TYR A 122 18.60 0.57 10.07
C TYR A 122 17.13 0.47 9.67
N VAL A 123 16.59 -0.75 9.70
CA VAL A 123 15.13 -0.97 9.64
C VAL A 123 14.56 -0.66 11.02
N ILE A 124 13.97 0.51 11.16
CA ILE A 124 13.39 0.97 12.42
C ILE A 124 11.86 0.98 12.30
N TYR A 125 11.19 0.71 13.42
CA TYR A 125 9.76 0.97 13.54
C TYR A 125 9.46 2.43 13.21
N MET A 126 8.69 2.66 12.16
CA MET A 126 8.38 4.00 11.68
C MET A 126 7.17 4.56 12.43
N PRO A 127 7.27 5.73 13.07
CA PRO A 127 6.11 6.39 13.66
C PRO A 127 5.03 6.67 12.62
N PHE A 128 3.76 6.66 13.04
CA PHE A 128 2.61 6.89 12.16
C PHE A 128 2.73 8.19 11.34
N SER A 129 3.11 9.29 12.00
CA SER A 129 3.26 10.59 11.33
C SER A 129 4.32 10.56 10.22
N THR A 130 5.42 9.86 10.45
CA THR A 130 6.49 9.69 9.48
C THR A 130 6.07 8.76 8.34
N GLY A 131 5.37 7.67 8.67
CA GLY A 131 4.77 6.76 7.68
C GLY A 131 3.80 7.48 6.76
N MET A 132 2.94 8.33 7.29
CA MET A 132 2.03 9.17 6.52
C MET A 132 2.78 10.15 5.61
N ARG A 133 3.75 10.87 6.14
CA ARG A 133 4.58 11.79 5.33
C ARG A 133 5.24 11.06 4.17
N ARG A 134 5.78 9.86 4.44
CA ARG A 134 6.40 9.03 3.42
C ARG A 134 5.41 8.58 2.36
N LEU A 135 4.26 8.06 2.75
CA LEU A 135 3.21 7.64 1.82
C LEU A 135 2.79 8.80 0.90
N PHE A 136 2.56 9.99 1.46
CA PHE A 136 2.26 11.18 0.67
C PHE A 136 3.41 11.61 -0.24
N ALA A 137 4.66 11.49 0.22
CA ALA A 137 5.83 11.80 -0.58
C ALA A 137 5.98 10.85 -1.77
N GLU A 138 5.78 9.54 -1.56
CA GLU A 138 5.81 8.53 -2.62
C GLU A 138 4.68 8.77 -3.63
N PHE A 139 3.46 9.03 -3.16
CA PHE A 139 2.33 9.35 -4.05
C PHE A 139 2.60 10.62 -4.88
N ARG A 140 3.12 11.67 -4.25
CA ARG A 140 3.54 12.91 -4.95
C ARG A 140 4.64 12.63 -5.96
N GLY A 141 5.56 11.72 -5.65
CA GLY A 141 6.63 11.27 -6.54
C GLY A 141 6.10 10.59 -7.80
N VAL A 142 5.07 9.75 -7.66
CA VAL A 142 4.40 9.11 -8.79
C VAL A 142 3.64 10.12 -9.64
N CYS A 143 2.97 11.09 -9.02
CA CYS A 143 2.26 12.17 -9.74
C CYS A 143 3.20 13.17 -10.43
N SER A 144 4.48 13.25 -10.03
CA SER A 144 5.47 14.16 -10.60
C SER A 144 6.81 13.45 -10.90
N PRO A 145 6.82 12.47 -11.81
CA PRO A 145 7.99 11.62 -12.05
C PRO A 145 9.22 12.41 -12.49
N LEU A 146 9.05 13.43 -13.34
CA LEU A 146 10.14 14.27 -13.84
C LEU A 146 10.90 14.96 -12.70
N ARG A 147 10.19 15.43 -11.66
CA ARG A 147 10.81 16.09 -10.52
C ARG A 147 11.59 15.10 -9.66
N THR A 148 11.07 13.89 -9.53
CA THR A 148 11.68 12.80 -8.76
C THR A 148 12.95 12.28 -9.42
N PHE A 149 12.96 12.18 -10.76
CA PHE A 149 14.14 11.74 -11.50
C PHE A 149 15.27 12.78 -11.54
N ARG A 150 14.95 14.08 -11.49
CA ARG A 150 15.90 15.17 -11.69
C ARG A 150 16.67 15.59 -10.44
N LYS A 151 16.10 15.38 -9.25
CA LYS A 151 16.72 15.77 -7.96
C LYS A 151 17.14 14.55 -7.17
N ARG A 152 18.39 14.12 -7.38
CA ARG A 152 19.05 13.10 -6.57
C ARG A 152 20.27 13.72 -5.94
N ASP A 153 20.59 13.26 -4.71
CA ASP A 153 21.87 13.59 -4.09
C ASP A 153 23.01 12.72 -4.67
N GLU A 154 24.22 12.99 -4.24
CA GLU A 154 25.43 12.23 -4.63
C GLU A 154 25.34 10.74 -4.28
N GLN A 155 24.53 10.39 -3.29
CA GLN A 155 24.30 9.02 -2.86
C GLN A 155 23.13 8.35 -3.63
N GLY A 156 22.50 9.05 -4.57
CA GLY A 156 21.39 8.54 -5.36
C GLY A 156 20.04 8.53 -4.64
N ARG A 157 19.93 9.17 -3.46
CA ARG A 157 18.68 9.32 -2.71
C ARG A 157 17.79 10.35 -3.41
N THR A 158 16.49 10.14 -3.34
CA THR A 158 15.53 11.11 -3.88
C THR A 158 15.27 12.23 -2.87
N PHE A 159 14.75 13.34 -3.35
CA PHE A 159 14.32 14.44 -2.48
C PHE A 159 13.34 13.95 -1.37
N TYR A 160 12.47 13.00 -1.72
CA TYR A 160 11.51 12.44 -0.75
C TYR A 160 12.17 11.55 0.31
N ASP A 161 13.27 10.88 -0.03
CA ASP A 161 14.04 10.10 0.94
C ASP A 161 14.62 11.05 1.99
N ILE A 162 15.20 12.17 1.57
CA ILE A 162 15.80 13.18 2.45
C ILE A 162 14.73 13.84 3.31
N GLU A 163 13.61 14.27 2.73
CA GLU A 163 12.50 14.94 3.44
C GLU A 163 11.85 14.03 4.50
N SER A 164 11.76 12.74 4.23
CA SER A 164 11.17 11.77 5.15
C SER A 164 12.15 11.23 6.20
N GLY A 165 13.47 11.41 6.02
CA GLY A 165 14.50 10.79 6.84
C GLY A 165 14.67 9.29 6.61
N PHE A 166 14.11 8.73 5.53
CA PHE A 166 14.16 7.32 5.18
C PHE A 166 14.48 7.14 3.71
N THR A 167 15.18 6.07 3.38
CA THR A 167 15.51 5.71 2.00
C THR A 167 15.07 4.28 1.68
N VAL A 168 14.87 3.96 0.41
CA VAL A 168 14.57 2.61 -0.05
C VAL A 168 15.84 1.95 -0.52
N VAL A 169 16.16 0.84 0.08
CA VAL A 169 17.34 0.03 -0.22
C VAL A 169 16.96 -1.32 -0.80
N ARG A 170 17.88 -1.92 -1.52
CA ARG A 170 17.81 -3.31 -1.99
C ARG A 170 18.67 -4.17 -1.07
N TYR A 171 18.14 -5.35 -0.71
CA TYR A 171 18.84 -6.38 0.05
C TYR A 171 18.90 -7.71 -0.71
#